data_137bc8d196d39a31de41aeb645175cae
#
_entry.id   137bc8d196d39a31de41aeb645175cae
#
_cell.length_a   1.000
_cell.length_b   1.000
_cell.length_c   1.000
_cell.angle_alpha   90.00
_cell.angle_beta   90.00
_cell.angle_gamma   90.00
#
_symmetry.space_group_name_H-M   'P 1'
#
loop_
_entity.id
_entity.type
_entity.pdbx_description
1 polymer ?
#
loop_
_entity_poly.entity_id
_entity_poly.type
_entity_poly.pdbx_seq_one_letter_code
_entity_poly.pdbx_strand_id
1 'polypeptide(L)'
;MEKILIIDVDCSIDPEIFRDFGLKVVFGNNLTNSLLNWDIWKQIDPWRTLLIFPGNGSNLVKNEINELRPGWLEPWPYKSYISAKRFWAPGKNPVAHVGNIGDGVYIGLKQVIIIDDVVSSGETCSKVYQRNNMYTPGAKWLSMCWVSQKSARLKNFSSLMALEFVGEENKRAPINSLSTLVINQEICRTYSERNFPNRAVEFQKLIKVINE
;
A
#
# COMPACT_ATOMS: atom_id res chain seq x y z
N MET A 1 4.30 -17.56 -11.90
CA MET A 1 3.72 -16.70 -10.82
C MET A 1 3.52 -15.32 -11.39
N GLU A 2 2.32 -14.79 -11.21
CA GLU A 2 1.94 -13.45 -11.68
C GLU A 2 2.82 -12.39 -11.02
N LYS A 3 3.27 -11.41 -11.81
CA LYS A 3 4.04 -10.26 -11.34
C LYS A 3 3.19 -9.02 -11.57
N ILE A 4 3.13 -8.11 -10.60
CA ILE A 4 2.23 -6.95 -10.66
C ILE A 4 3.03 -5.67 -10.69
N LEU A 5 2.66 -4.79 -11.62
CA LEU A 5 3.10 -3.40 -11.67
C LEU A 5 1.88 -2.48 -11.46
N ILE A 6 1.96 -1.65 -10.43
CA ILE A 6 0.96 -0.62 -10.18
C ILE A 6 1.43 0.66 -10.86
N ILE A 7 0.65 1.18 -11.79
CA ILE A 7 0.87 2.50 -12.38
C ILE A 7 0.17 3.52 -11.49
N ASP A 8 0.97 4.26 -10.74
CA ASP A 8 0.59 5.24 -9.73
C ASP A 8 1.13 6.65 -10.04
N VAL A 9 1.57 6.85 -11.27
CA VAL A 9 2.02 8.13 -11.82
C VAL A 9 1.53 8.27 -13.24
N ASP A 10 1.36 9.50 -13.70
CA ASP A 10 1.12 9.76 -15.11
C ASP A 10 2.30 9.27 -15.94
N CYS A 11 1.99 8.48 -16.93
CA CYS A 11 2.96 7.83 -17.77
C CYS A 11 2.49 7.91 -19.23
N SER A 12 3.31 8.51 -20.08
CA SER A 12 3.05 8.58 -21.53
C SER A 12 3.33 7.28 -22.28
N ILE A 13 3.88 6.29 -21.58
CA ILE A 13 4.23 4.99 -22.15
C ILE A 13 3.00 4.08 -22.15
N ASP A 14 2.77 3.44 -23.30
CA ASP A 14 1.72 2.44 -23.44
C ASP A 14 1.91 1.31 -22.41
N PRO A 15 0.92 1.04 -21.54
CA PRO A 15 0.98 -0.05 -20.55
C PRO A 15 1.23 -1.43 -21.16
N GLU A 16 0.91 -1.64 -22.44
CA GLU A 16 1.17 -2.91 -23.16
C GLU A 16 2.66 -3.26 -23.15
N ILE A 17 3.55 -2.26 -23.21
CA ILE A 17 5.00 -2.50 -23.14
C ILE A 17 5.39 -3.24 -21.84
N PHE A 18 4.74 -2.94 -20.72
CA PHE A 18 4.98 -3.66 -19.46
C PHE A 18 4.41 -5.07 -19.48
N ARG A 19 3.30 -5.27 -20.20
CA ARG A 19 2.69 -6.59 -20.38
C ARG A 19 3.60 -7.52 -21.18
N ASP A 20 4.40 -6.98 -22.11
CA ASP A 20 5.42 -7.75 -22.85
C ASP A 20 6.52 -8.33 -21.96
N PHE A 21 6.72 -7.75 -20.77
CA PHE A 21 7.55 -8.34 -19.70
C PHE A 21 6.81 -9.39 -18.86
N GLY A 22 5.57 -9.73 -19.19
CA GLY A 22 4.72 -10.64 -18.43
C GLY A 22 4.24 -10.05 -17.09
N LEU A 23 4.08 -8.73 -17.04
CA LEU A 23 3.51 -8.02 -15.90
C LEU A 23 1.98 -7.89 -16.05
N LYS A 24 1.27 -8.14 -14.98
CA LYS A 24 -0.10 -7.65 -14.83
C LYS A 24 -0.02 -6.18 -14.44
N VAL A 25 -0.52 -5.33 -15.30
CA VAL A 25 -0.57 -3.88 -15.07
C VAL A 25 -1.90 -3.52 -14.44
N VAL A 26 -1.85 -2.77 -13.34
CA VAL A 26 -3.03 -2.22 -12.65
C VAL A 26 -2.82 -0.71 -12.43
N PHE A 27 -3.90 0.06 -12.48
CA PHE A 27 -3.82 1.51 -12.34
C PHE A 27 -4.30 1.94 -10.96
N GLY A 28 -3.50 2.78 -10.29
CA GLY A 28 -3.77 3.28 -8.94
C GLY A 28 -5.10 3.99 -8.85
N ASN A 29 -5.42 4.87 -9.81
CA ASN A 29 -6.69 5.59 -9.88
C ASN A 29 -7.91 4.65 -9.98
N ASN A 30 -7.84 3.59 -10.78
CA ASN A 30 -8.90 2.59 -10.88
C ASN A 30 -9.08 1.83 -9.57
N LEU A 31 -7.96 1.46 -8.92
CA LEU A 31 -7.97 0.80 -7.62
C LEU A 31 -8.55 1.72 -6.55
N THR A 32 -8.14 2.99 -6.52
CA THR A 32 -8.68 3.97 -5.58
C THR A 32 -10.18 4.21 -5.81
N ASN A 33 -10.62 4.38 -7.05
CA ASN A 33 -12.04 4.53 -7.33
C ASN A 33 -12.86 3.32 -6.86
N SER A 34 -12.35 2.12 -7.07
CA SER A 34 -12.98 0.89 -6.58
C SER A 34 -13.01 0.85 -5.05
N LEU A 35 -11.91 1.22 -4.38
CA LEU A 35 -11.85 1.30 -2.91
C LEU A 35 -12.88 2.28 -2.35
N LEU A 36 -13.01 3.45 -2.94
CA LEU A 36 -13.97 4.47 -2.52
C LEU A 36 -15.44 4.06 -2.73
N ASN A 37 -15.69 3.13 -3.63
CA ASN A 37 -17.03 2.60 -3.92
C ASN A 37 -17.40 1.36 -3.08
N TRP A 38 -16.55 0.89 -2.16
CA TRP A 38 -16.92 -0.22 -1.32
C TRP A 38 -18.11 0.09 -0.41
N ASP A 39 -19.08 -0.81 -0.37
CA ASP A 39 -20.28 -0.63 0.44
C ASP A 39 -20.01 -0.58 1.95
N ILE A 40 -18.87 -1.06 2.39
CA ILE A 40 -18.48 -1.00 3.80
C ILE A 40 -18.42 0.44 4.32
N TRP A 41 -18.06 1.41 3.47
CA TRP A 41 -18.01 2.83 3.87
C TRP A 41 -19.35 3.37 4.35
N LYS A 42 -20.46 2.84 3.82
CA LYS A 42 -21.83 3.19 4.24
C LYS A 42 -22.16 2.73 5.67
N GLN A 43 -21.42 1.76 6.19
CA GLN A 43 -21.63 1.16 7.52
C GLN A 43 -20.68 1.73 8.58
N ILE A 44 -19.73 2.55 8.17
CA ILE A 44 -18.69 3.11 9.03
C ILE A 44 -19.11 4.51 9.48
N ASP A 45 -19.11 4.71 10.80
CA ASP A 45 -19.34 6.01 11.41
C ASP A 45 -18.02 6.82 11.42
N PRO A 46 -17.91 7.91 10.61
CA PRO A 46 -16.70 8.70 10.56
C PRO A 46 -16.27 9.29 11.91
N TRP A 47 -17.24 9.65 12.77
CA TRP A 47 -16.99 10.25 14.09
C TRP A 47 -16.47 9.25 15.13
N ARG A 48 -16.54 7.97 14.84
CA ARG A 48 -16.08 6.88 15.71
C ARG A 48 -15.01 6.01 15.05
N THR A 49 -14.36 6.56 14.01
CA THR A 49 -13.34 5.84 13.24
C THR A 49 -12.11 6.71 13.04
N LEU A 50 -10.93 6.13 13.28
CA LEU A 50 -9.65 6.72 12.95
C LEU A 50 -9.12 6.12 11.65
N LEU A 51 -8.81 6.95 10.67
CA LEU A 51 -8.07 6.55 9.47
C LEU A 51 -6.57 6.75 9.68
N ILE A 52 -5.78 5.74 9.38
CA ILE A 52 -4.31 5.79 9.46
C ILE A 52 -3.72 5.53 8.08
N PHE A 53 -2.82 6.42 7.65
CA PHE A 53 -2.07 6.33 6.40
C PHE A 53 -0.58 6.15 6.72
N PRO A 54 -0.03 4.92 6.71
CA PRO A 54 1.34 4.65 7.11
C PRO A 54 2.32 4.72 5.93
N GLY A 55 3.21 5.70 5.94
CA GLY A 55 4.34 5.78 5.00
C GLY A 55 3.97 6.29 3.61
N ASN A 56 4.88 6.08 2.67
CA ASN A 56 4.78 6.67 1.34
C ASN A 56 3.70 6.00 0.47
N GLY A 57 3.55 4.68 0.55
CA GLY A 57 2.54 3.96 -0.23
C GLY A 57 1.13 4.44 0.07
N SER A 58 0.81 4.59 1.35
CA SER A 58 -0.49 5.13 1.77
C SER A 58 -0.68 6.60 1.38
N ASN A 59 0.39 7.40 1.28
CA ASN A 59 0.29 8.76 0.76
C ASN A 59 -0.12 8.80 -0.71
N LEU A 60 0.30 7.82 -1.51
CA LEU A 60 -0.16 7.68 -2.89
C LEU A 60 -1.68 7.46 -2.91
N VAL A 61 -2.17 6.49 -2.13
CA VAL A 61 -3.62 6.24 -2.01
C VAL A 61 -4.37 7.49 -1.57
N LYS A 62 -3.85 8.22 -0.57
CA LYS A 62 -4.46 9.48 -0.10
C LYS A 62 -4.50 10.55 -1.20
N ASN A 63 -3.44 10.71 -1.95
CA ASN A 63 -3.38 11.70 -3.03
C ASN A 63 -4.40 11.36 -4.13
N GLU A 64 -4.45 10.13 -4.56
CA GLU A 64 -5.45 9.61 -5.50
C GLU A 64 -6.90 9.83 -4.98
N ILE A 65 -7.15 9.61 -3.68
CA ILE A 65 -8.46 9.91 -3.06
C ILE A 65 -8.81 11.38 -3.24
N ASN A 66 -7.86 12.29 -2.94
CA ASN A 66 -8.09 13.73 -3.04
C ASN A 66 -8.30 14.20 -4.48
N GLU A 67 -7.64 13.57 -5.46
CA GLU A 67 -7.79 13.87 -6.87
C GLU A 67 -9.12 13.36 -7.42
N LEU A 68 -9.47 12.12 -7.13
CA LEU A 68 -10.69 11.49 -7.66
C LEU A 68 -11.97 11.98 -6.97
N ARG A 69 -11.90 12.25 -5.67
CA ARG A 69 -13.04 12.71 -4.86
C ARG A 69 -12.60 13.79 -3.87
N PRO A 70 -12.42 15.03 -4.33
CA PRO A 70 -12.12 16.15 -3.44
C PRO A 70 -13.15 16.22 -2.31
N GLY A 71 -12.68 16.39 -1.08
CA GLY A 71 -13.54 16.44 0.10
C GLY A 71 -13.96 15.10 0.70
N TRP A 72 -13.65 13.96 0.09
CA TRP A 72 -14.02 12.64 0.66
C TRP A 72 -13.45 12.41 2.06
N LEU A 73 -12.27 12.96 2.36
CA LEU A 73 -11.65 12.85 3.68
C LEU A 73 -12.19 13.86 4.70
N GLU A 74 -12.97 14.88 4.31
CA GLU A 74 -13.47 15.92 5.22
C GLU A 74 -14.38 15.40 6.34
N PRO A 75 -15.33 14.47 6.07
CA PRO A 75 -16.20 13.94 7.11
C PRO A 75 -15.48 13.14 8.19
N TRP A 76 -14.20 12.78 8.00
CA TRP A 76 -13.41 12.00 8.92
C TRP A 76 -12.62 12.91 9.87
N PRO A 77 -13.08 13.17 11.11
CA PRO A 77 -12.40 14.07 12.03
C PRO A 77 -11.07 13.50 12.50
N TYR A 78 -10.96 12.17 12.59
CA TYR A 78 -9.76 11.49 13.06
C TYR A 78 -9.00 10.88 11.90
N LYS A 79 -7.90 11.54 11.51
CA LYS A 79 -6.96 11.10 10.47
C LYS A 79 -5.54 11.22 10.99
N SER A 80 -4.73 10.21 10.77
CA SER A 80 -3.31 10.24 11.13
C SER A 80 -2.45 9.80 9.96
N TYR A 81 -1.45 10.60 9.65
CA TYR A 81 -0.43 10.33 8.65
C TYR A 81 0.86 10.01 9.38
N ILE A 82 1.21 8.74 9.46
CA ILE A 82 2.36 8.31 10.25
C ILE A 82 3.52 7.89 9.36
N SER A 83 4.73 8.18 9.80
CA SER A 83 5.90 7.67 9.11
C SER A 83 5.95 6.15 9.20
N ALA A 84 6.24 5.50 8.09
CA ALA A 84 6.59 4.08 8.07
C ALA A 84 7.75 3.89 7.11
N LYS A 85 8.87 3.40 7.62
CA LYS A 85 10.09 3.15 6.84
C LYS A 85 10.57 1.74 7.09
N ARG A 86 10.98 1.05 6.02
CA ARG A 86 11.64 -0.26 6.12
C ARG A 86 13.13 -0.07 6.05
N PHE A 87 13.82 -0.64 7.04
CA PHE A 87 15.28 -0.68 7.07
C PHE A 87 15.74 -2.06 6.66
N TRP A 88 16.64 -2.09 5.70
CA TRP A 88 17.24 -3.29 5.18
C TRP A 88 18.64 -3.43 5.79
N ALA A 89 18.91 -4.56 6.42
CA ALA A 89 20.26 -4.91 6.83
C ALA A 89 20.72 -6.14 6.02
N PRO A 90 21.97 -6.20 5.58
CA PRO A 90 22.49 -7.36 4.85
C PRO A 90 22.22 -8.67 5.59
N GLY A 91 21.63 -9.64 4.90
CA GLY A 91 21.32 -10.97 5.47
C GLY A 91 20.17 -11.02 6.47
N LYS A 92 19.42 -9.93 6.68
CA LYS A 92 18.26 -9.89 7.58
C LYS A 92 16.98 -9.52 6.82
N ASN A 93 15.84 -9.95 7.35
CA ASN A 93 14.57 -9.46 6.87
C ASN A 93 14.43 -7.96 7.18
N PRO A 94 13.81 -7.17 6.29
CA PRO A 94 13.58 -5.75 6.55
C PRO A 94 12.70 -5.58 7.78
N VAL A 95 13.04 -4.58 8.60
CA VAL A 95 12.28 -4.23 9.80
C VAL A 95 11.54 -2.93 9.55
N ALA A 96 10.23 -2.92 9.78
CA ALA A 96 9.42 -1.72 9.70
C ALA A 96 9.54 -0.88 10.98
N HIS A 97 9.86 0.40 10.83
CA HIS A 97 9.76 1.41 11.88
C HIS A 97 8.57 2.31 11.58
N VAL A 98 7.71 2.49 12.56
CA VAL A 98 6.48 3.29 12.41
C VAL A 98 6.37 4.38 13.46
N GLY A 99 5.74 5.50 13.10
CA GLY A 99 5.45 6.61 14.00
C GLY A 99 4.24 6.34 14.91
N ASN A 100 3.99 7.30 15.80
CA ASN A 100 2.79 7.34 16.64
C ASN A 100 1.66 8.09 15.91
N ILE A 101 0.41 7.79 16.28
CA ILE A 101 -0.79 8.47 15.77
C ILE A 101 -1.03 9.84 16.43
N GLY A 102 -0.19 10.26 17.36
CA GLY A 102 -0.28 11.52 18.13
C GLY A 102 -0.16 11.28 19.62
N ASP A 103 -0.27 12.36 20.40
CA ASP A 103 -0.02 12.33 21.84
C ASP A 103 -1.30 12.14 22.69
N GLY A 104 -2.45 11.93 22.05
CA GLY A 104 -3.75 11.77 22.72
C GLY A 104 -4.28 10.36 22.69
N VAL A 105 -5.11 10.03 23.68
CA VAL A 105 -5.89 8.79 23.68
C VAL A 105 -7.24 9.05 23.01
N TYR A 106 -7.57 8.27 22.00
CA TYR A 106 -8.84 8.35 21.27
C TYR A 106 -9.89 7.48 21.97
N ILE A 107 -10.62 8.07 22.91
CA ILE A 107 -11.65 7.36 23.66
C ILE A 107 -12.94 7.28 22.83
N GLY A 108 -13.59 6.10 22.86
CA GLY A 108 -14.88 5.90 22.21
C GLY A 108 -14.84 5.61 20.72
N LEU A 109 -13.65 5.46 20.13
CA LEU A 109 -13.55 4.92 18.78
C LEU A 109 -14.08 3.48 18.73
N LYS A 110 -14.82 3.19 17.68
CA LYS A 110 -15.24 1.81 17.38
C LYS A 110 -14.23 1.10 16.47
N GLN A 111 -13.58 1.86 15.61
CA GLN A 111 -12.74 1.31 14.56
C GLN A 111 -11.48 2.13 14.33
N VAL A 112 -10.41 1.44 13.92
CA VAL A 112 -9.21 2.00 13.32
C VAL A 112 -9.02 1.32 11.97
N ILE A 113 -8.88 2.11 10.92
CA ILE A 113 -8.69 1.60 9.56
C ILE A 113 -7.34 2.07 9.05
N ILE A 114 -6.47 1.12 8.76
CA ILE A 114 -5.24 1.38 8.02
C ILE A 114 -5.56 1.34 6.53
N ILE A 115 -5.20 2.40 5.81
CA ILE A 115 -5.32 2.47 4.35
C ILE A 115 -3.91 2.49 3.77
N ASP A 116 -3.58 1.53 2.89
CA ASP A 116 -2.26 1.38 2.30
C ASP A 116 -2.37 0.99 0.80
N ASP A 117 -1.29 1.14 0.05
CA ASP A 117 -1.24 0.68 -1.35
C ASP A 117 -1.09 -0.85 -1.41
N VAL A 118 -0.09 -1.39 -0.72
CA VAL A 118 0.25 -2.81 -0.78
C VAL A 118 0.50 -3.41 0.60
N VAL A 119 -0.25 -4.46 0.92
CA VAL A 119 0.03 -5.30 2.10
C VAL A 119 0.75 -6.58 1.67
N SER A 120 2.07 -6.60 1.83
CA SER A 120 2.90 -7.74 1.44
C SER A 120 2.95 -8.82 2.52
N SER A 121 3.59 -8.56 3.67
CA SER A 121 3.64 -9.49 4.81
C SER A 121 2.65 -9.14 5.92
N GLY A 122 2.16 -7.91 5.92
CA GLY A 122 1.41 -7.33 7.01
C GLY A 122 2.28 -6.77 8.13
N GLU A 123 3.61 -6.74 7.97
CA GLU A 123 4.52 -6.27 9.02
C GLU A 123 4.30 -4.80 9.37
N THR A 124 4.19 -3.92 8.37
CA THR A 124 3.90 -2.50 8.60
C THR A 124 2.62 -2.31 9.41
N CYS A 125 1.52 -2.93 8.98
CA CYS A 125 0.25 -2.88 9.69
C CYS A 125 0.38 -3.41 11.13
N SER A 126 1.07 -4.54 11.30
CA SER A 126 1.30 -5.15 12.63
C SER A 126 2.11 -4.24 13.56
N LYS A 127 3.12 -3.55 13.02
CA LYS A 127 3.92 -2.57 13.78
C LYS A 127 3.12 -1.30 14.11
N VAL A 128 2.29 -0.82 13.17
CA VAL A 128 1.35 0.29 13.42
C VAL A 128 0.42 -0.09 14.58
N TYR A 129 -0.17 -1.27 14.55
CA TYR A 129 -1.00 -1.79 15.64
C TYR A 129 -0.23 -1.84 16.96
N GLN A 130 0.91 -2.54 17.00
CA GLN A 130 1.71 -2.73 18.22
C GLN A 130 2.07 -1.40 18.90
N ARG A 131 2.39 -0.38 18.10
CA ARG A 131 2.80 0.93 18.62
C ARG A 131 1.63 1.80 19.05
N ASN A 132 0.45 1.63 18.46
CA ASN A 132 -0.62 2.62 18.56
C ASN A 132 -1.92 2.09 19.21
N ASN A 133 -2.05 0.79 19.46
CA ASN A 133 -3.29 0.22 20.03
C ASN A 133 -3.64 0.77 21.43
N MET A 134 -2.63 1.16 22.19
CA MET A 134 -2.83 1.76 23.52
C MET A 134 -3.56 3.11 23.47
N TYR A 135 -3.46 3.82 22.34
CA TYR A 135 -4.15 5.10 22.14
C TYR A 135 -5.61 4.94 21.66
N THR A 136 -6.02 3.72 21.31
CA THR A 136 -7.34 3.42 20.76
C THR A 136 -7.98 2.23 21.48
N PRO A 137 -8.17 2.32 22.82
CA PRO A 137 -8.62 1.19 23.62
C PRO A 137 -10.00 0.70 23.17
N GLY A 138 -10.12 -0.61 22.96
CA GLY A 138 -11.38 -1.26 22.57
C GLY A 138 -11.77 -1.10 21.09
N ALA A 139 -11.04 -0.35 20.29
CA ALA A 139 -11.34 -0.20 18.88
C ALA A 139 -10.98 -1.48 18.09
N LYS A 140 -11.81 -1.82 17.10
CA LYS A 140 -11.51 -2.89 16.13
C LYS A 140 -10.57 -2.35 15.07
N TRP A 141 -9.53 -3.10 14.71
CA TRP A 141 -8.57 -2.74 13.70
C TRP A 141 -8.83 -3.47 12.39
N LEU A 142 -8.87 -2.71 11.30
CA LEU A 142 -9.03 -3.20 9.93
C LEU A 142 -7.86 -2.69 9.07
N SER A 143 -7.53 -3.42 8.03
CA SER A 143 -6.63 -2.93 6.98
C SER A 143 -7.34 -2.97 5.64
N MET A 144 -7.25 -1.90 4.88
CA MET A 144 -7.75 -1.78 3.53
C MET A 144 -6.62 -1.39 2.60
N CYS A 145 -6.48 -2.04 1.47
CA CYS A 145 -5.42 -1.74 0.51
C CYS A 145 -5.83 -2.01 -0.93
N TRP A 146 -5.05 -1.51 -1.86
CA TRP A 146 -5.24 -1.83 -3.28
C TRP A 146 -4.93 -3.30 -3.54
N VAL A 147 -3.74 -3.76 -3.13
CA VAL A 147 -3.27 -5.10 -3.42
C VAL A 147 -2.73 -5.76 -2.15
N SER A 148 -3.11 -7.01 -1.91
CA SER A 148 -2.56 -7.80 -0.82
C SER A 148 -2.00 -9.13 -1.29
N GLN A 149 -0.93 -9.58 -0.66
CA GLN A 149 -0.48 -10.96 -0.80
C GLN A 149 -1.45 -11.90 -0.08
N LYS A 150 -1.77 -13.05 -0.70
CA LYS A 150 -2.54 -14.13 -0.04
C LYS A 150 -1.84 -14.66 1.21
N SER A 151 -0.51 -14.57 1.24
CA SER A 151 0.33 -14.95 2.38
C SER A 151 0.40 -13.90 3.49
N ALA A 152 -0.19 -12.70 3.32
CA ALA A 152 -0.19 -11.67 4.35
C ALA A 152 -0.92 -12.14 5.61
N ARG A 153 -0.36 -11.85 6.77
CA ARG A 153 -0.96 -12.21 8.07
C ARG A 153 -0.99 -10.99 8.96
N LEU A 154 -2.19 -10.62 9.37
CA LEU A 154 -2.43 -9.50 10.27
C LEU A 154 -2.96 -10.03 11.60
N LYS A 155 -2.05 -10.19 12.58
CA LYS A 155 -2.46 -10.52 13.95
C LYS A 155 -3.16 -9.31 14.57
N ASN A 156 -4.23 -9.57 15.32
CA ASN A 156 -5.03 -8.57 16.03
C ASN A 156 -5.87 -7.62 15.13
N PHE A 157 -6.01 -7.94 13.87
CA PHE A 157 -6.94 -7.27 12.97
C PHE A 157 -8.21 -8.09 12.82
N SER A 158 -9.35 -7.41 12.77
CA SER A 158 -10.64 -8.06 12.51
C SER A 158 -10.78 -8.45 11.04
N SER A 159 -10.15 -7.70 10.12
CA SER A 159 -10.12 -8.04 8.70
C SER A 159 -8.97 -7.37 7.95
N LEU A 160 -8.56 -8.00 6.87
CA LEU A 160 -7.76 -7.45 5.79
C LEU A 160 -8.62 -7.47 4.53
N MET A 161 -8.85 -6.30 3.96
CA MET A 161 -9.60 -6.10 2.74
C MET A 161 -8.66 -5.57 1.66
N ALA A 162 -8.65 -6.22 0.51
CA ALA A 162 -7.89 -5.78 -0.64
C ALA A 162 -8.76 -5.88 -1.89
N LEU A 163 -8.55 -4.98 -2.85
CA LEU A 163 -9.20 -5.05 -4.15
C LEU A 163 -8.69 -6.25 -4.95
N GLU A 164 -7.39 -6.54 -4.79
CA GLU A 164 -6.79 -7.72 -5.39
C GLU A 164 -5.98 -8.52 -4.36
N PHE A 165 -6.16 -9.84 -4.36
CA PHE A 165 -5.34 -10.77 -3.63
C PHE A 165 -4.46 -11.56 -4.60
N VAL A 166 -3.15 -11.48 -4.42
CA VAL A 166 -2.16 -12.03 -5.35
C VAL A 166 -1.18 -13.00 -4.68
N GLY A 167 -0.47 -13.74 -5.50
CA GLY A 167 0.46 -14.77 -5.03
C GLY A 167 -0.25 -16.03 -4.57
N GLU A 168 0.50 -16.88 -3.90
CA GLU A 168 0.03 -18.13 -3.31
C GLU A 168 0.18 -18.03 -1.79
N GLU A 169 -0.43 -18.93 -1.04
CA GLU A 169 -0.34 -18.93 0.43
C GLU A 169 1.09 -18.98 0.95
N ASN A 170 1.97 -19.68 0.26
CA ASN A 170 3.36 -19.90 0.65
C ASN A 170 4.38 -19.17 -0.24
N LYS A 171 3.90 -18.42 -1.26
CA LYS A 171 4.79 -17.77 -2.22
C LYS A 171 4.27 -16.40 -2.61
N ARG A 172 5.09 -15.37 -2.35
CA ARG A 172 4.73 -13.99 -2.66
C ARG A 172 4.90 -13.69 -4.15
N ALA A 173 3.90 -13.03 -4.73
CA ALA A 173 4.03 -12.42 -6.04
C ALA A 173 4.92 -11.15 -5.96
N PRO A 174 5.78 -10.88 -6.93
CA PRO A 174 6.44 -9.61 -7.04
C PRO A 174 5.41 -8.51 -7.33
N ILE A 175 5.36 -7.50 -6.47
CA ILE A 175 4.53 -6.30 -6.62
C ILE A 175 5.45 -5.10 -6.49
N ASN A 176 5.35 -4.16 -7.42
CA ASN A 176 5.98 -2.85 -7.31
C ASN A 176 5.06 -1.77 -7.89
N SER A 177 5.26 -0.54 -7.43
CA SER A 177 4.67 0.64 -8.07
C SER A 177 5.67 1.26 -9.04
N LEU A 178 5.15 1.88 -10.09
CA LEU A 178 5.98 2.53 -11.11
C LEU A 178 6.77 3.68 -10.50
N SER A 179 6.16 4.50 -9.64
CA SER A 179 6.83 5.58 -8.92
C SER A 179 8.04 5.09 -8.11
N THR A 180 7.92 3.96 -7.44
CA THR A 180 9.04 3.38 -6.69
C THR A 180 10.19 2.97 -7.59
N LEU A 181 9.90 2.37 -8.75
CA LEU A 181 10.92 1.95 -9.72
C LEU A 181 11.60 3.13 -10.38
N VAL A 182 10.87 4.21 -10.65
CA VAL A 182 11.37 5.46 -11.22
C VAL A 182 12.29 6.20 -10.25
N ILE A 183 11.88 6.36 -9.00
CA ILE A 183 12.62 7.14 -8.00
C ILE A 183 13.84 6.40 -7.46
N ASN A 184 13.77 5.07 -7.35
CA ASN A 184 14.81 4.27 -6.71
C ASN A 184 15.48 3.30 -7.70
N GLN A 185 16.60 3.74 -8.28
CA GLN A 185 17.37 2.96 -9.25
C GLN A 185 17.86 1.61 -8.71
N GLU A 186 18.20 1.51 -7.41
CA GLU A 186 18.65 0.25 -6.81
C GLU A 186 17.51 -0.76 -6.68
N ILE A 187 16.32 -0.29 -6.29
CA ILE A 187 15.13 -1.13 -6.28
C ILE A 187 14.79 -1.57 -7.70
N CYS A 188 14.83 -0.66 -8.68
CA CYS A 188 14.58 -0.97 -10.08
C CYS A 188 15.56 -2.03 -10.60
N ARG A 189 16.86 -1.88 -10.33
CA ARG A 189 17.89 -2.85 -10.69
C ARG A 189 17.62 -4.22 -10.07
N THR A 190 17.46 -4.27 -8.75
CA THR A 190 17.24 -5.53 -8.02
C THR A 190 15.94 -6.21 -8.48
N TYR A 191 14.88 -5.43 -8.72
CA TYR A 191 13.62 -5.96 -9.22
C TYR A 191 13.76 -6.55 -10.61
N SER A 192 14.43 -5.83 -11.53
CA SER A 192 14.61 -6.27 -12.92
C SER A 192 15.49 -7.52 -13.02
N GLU A 193 16.64 -7.54 -12.33
CA GLU A 193 17.56 -8.67 -12.31
C GLU A 193 16.88 -9.96 -11.77
N ARG A 194 16.06 -9.82 -10.74
CA ARG A 194 15.34 -10.94 -10.14
C ARG A 194 14.18 -11.46 -10.99
N ASN A 195 13.45 -10.55 -11.64
CA ASN A 195 12.19 -10.91 -12.30
C ASN A 195 12.32 -11.06 -13.81
N PHE A 196 13.33 -10.46 -14.41
CA PHE A 196 13.59 -10.45 -15.86
C PHE A 196 15.08 -10.67 -16.17
N PRO A 197 15.72 -11.76 -15.70
CA PRO A 197 17.18 -11.90 -15.76
C PRO A 197 17.74 -11.73 -17.18
N ASN A 198 17.02 -12.17 -18.21
CA ASN A 198 17.43 -12.06 -19.60
C ASN A 198 17.10 -10.72 -20.27
N ARG A 199 16.28 -9.88 -19.63
CA ARG A 199 15.79 -8.59 -20.13
C ARG A 199 15.94 -7.46 -19.09
N ALA A 200 16.77 -7.67 -18.06
CA ALA A 200 16.89 -6.73 -16.95
C ALA A 200 17.35 -5.34 -17.42
N VAL A 201 18.34 -5.27 -18.31
CA VAL A 201 18.86 -4.01 -18.86
C VAL A 201 17.80 -3.30 -19.69
N GLU A 202 17.02 -4.03 -20.47
CA GLU A 202 15.92 -3.49 -21.28
C GLU A 202 14.84 -2.87 -20.40
N PHE A 203 14.43 -3.58 -19.33
CA PHE A 203 13.47 -3.06 -18.38
C PHE A 203 13.96 -1.80 -17.66
N GLN A 204 15.23 -1.77 -17.21
CA GLN A 204 15.83 -0.59 -16.58
C GLN A 204 15.86 0.62 -17.50
N LYS A 205 16.18 0.42 -18.79
CA LYS A 205 16.14 1.49 -19.79
C LYS A 205 14.72 2.02 -19.98
N LEU A 206 13.72 1.14 -20.03
CA LEU A 206 12.32 1.54 -20.12
C LEU A 206 11.91 2.42 -18.93
N ILE A 207 12.23 2.01 -17.69
CA ILE A 207 11.94 2.81 -16.50
C ILE A 207 12.66 4.17 -16.52
N LYS A 208 13.88 4.22 -17.03
CA LYS A 208 14.65 5.48 -17.15
C LYS A 208 13.98 6.48 -18.10
N VAL A 209 13.47 6.01 -19.23
CA VAL A 209 12.76 6.87 -20.21
C VAL A 209 11.50 7.50 -19.62
N ILE A 210 10.83 6.83 -18.69
CA ILE A 210 9.64 7.36 -18.01
C ILE A 210 9.99 8.54 -17.10
N ASN A 211 11.22 8.58 -16.60
CA ASN A 211 11.70 9.62 -15.68
C ASN A 211 12.27 10.86 -16.39
N GLU A 212 12.44 10.81 -17.70
CA GLU A 212 12.90 11.92 -18.55
C GLU A 212 11.72 12.73 -19.11
#